data_cfa2d2312b952ae07ad893c71545229c
#
_entry.id   cfa2d2312b952ae07ad893c71545229c
#
_cell.length_a   1.000
_cell.length_b   1.000
_cell.length_c   1.000
_cell.angle_alpha   90.00
_cell.angle_beta   90.00
_cell.angle_gamma   90.00
#
_symmetry.space_group_name_H-M   'P 1'
#
loop_
_entity.id
_entity.type
_entity.pdbx_description
1 polymer ?
#
loop_
_entity_poly.entity_id
_entity_poly.type
_entity_poly.pdbx_seq_one_letter_code
_entity_poly.pdbx_strand_id
1 'polypeptide(L)'
;MVENECDCCVMEVSSQGIALQRTADVFFDIGVFLNIEPDHIGKGEHATFSEYLYCKSRLMRQCGIGIVNQDDPNVDKILAGHTCEVENFSIRHPSDVMAEDEWYGMESGSLQSHFTVKREWRREDIVMQLPGQFNIYNALAAISVAGHFKVDREQIKAALAKQVVPGRCQNMSAGAGYVFLIDYAHNEMSLRNLLETLRKFEPARLIVIFGCGGNRSVLRRYQMGETAGRLADFTIITSDNPRWEDPERIMDQIEDGLRGAVCAGEKPSYIKISDRRAAVEYAVSMAEKRDIIVLAGKGHESYQEIKGIRYPLDDRKIVQEALDGGIREYHC
;
A
#
# COMPACT_ATOMS: atom_id res chain seq x y z
N MET A 1 -27.38 6.25 2.86
CA MET A 1 -26.87 7.55 3.37
C MET A 1 -27.99 8.36 4.02
N VAL A 2 -29.08 8.65 3.33
CA VAL A 2 -30.21 9.41 3.91
C VAL A 2 -30.77 8.72 5.17
N GLU A 3 -30.94 7.41 5.14
CA GLU A 3 -31.43 6.62 6.29
C GLU A 3 -30.48 6.62 7.51
N ASN A 4 -29.20 6.92 7.30
CA ASN A 4 -28.18 6.97 8.35
C ASN A 4 -27.75 8.40 8.69
N GLU A 5 -28.49 9.41 8.21
CA GLU A 5 -28.25 10.85 8.49
C GLU A 5 -26.77 11.26 8.26
N CYS A 6 -26.16 10.77 7.15
CA CYS A 6 -24.78 11.09 6.84
C CYS A 6 -24.63 12.53 6.35
N ASP A 7 -23.72 13.30 6.96
CA ASP A 7 -23.42 14.69 6.57
C ASP A 7 -22.53 14.76 5.32
N CYS A 8 -21.70 13.75 5.07
CA CYS A 8 -20.81 13.69 3.92
C CYS A 8 -20.65 12.25 3.38
N CYS A 9 -20.21 12.18 2.13
CA CYS A 9 -19.89 10.92 1.45
C CYS A 9 -18.51 11.01 0.83
N VAL A 10 -17.63 10.05 1.15
CA VAL A 10 -16.35 9.87 0.47
C VAL A 10 -16.51 8.70 -0.50
N MET A 11 -16.22 8.94 -1.79
CA MET A 11 -16.39 7.95 -2.85
C MET A 11 -15.13 7.80 -3.70
N GLU A 12 -14.73 6.57 -3.96
CA GLU A 12 -13.71 6.28 -4.97
C GLU A 12 -14.31 6.39 -6.38
N VAL A 13 -13.73 7.27 -7.20
CA VAL A 13 -14.14 7.48 -8.58
C VAL A 13 -13.12 6.84 -9.52
N SER A 14 -13.44 5.66 -10.03
CA SER A 14 -12.57 4.96 -10.98
C SER A 14 -12.64 5.61 -12.37
N SER A 15 -11.51 5.55 -13.11
CA SER A 15 -11.45 6.04 -14.49
C SER A 15 -12.45 5.33 -15.42
N GLN A 16 -12.68 4.02 -15.22
CA GLN A 16 -13.71 3.26 -15.93
C GLN A 16 -15.11 3.71 -15.54
N GLY A 17 -15.34 4.04 -14.26
CA GLY A 17 -16.60 4.61 -13.79
C GLY A 17 -16.94 5.91 -14.52
N ILE A 18 -15.94 6.77 -14.72
CA ILE A 18 -16.06 7.99 -15.49
C ILE A 18 -16.29 7.68 -16.99
N ALA A 19 -15.50 6.78 -17.58
CA ALA A 19 -15.66 6.37 -18.99
C ALA A 19 -17.05 5.81 -19.29
N LEU A 20 -17.61 5.03 -18.37
CA LEU A 20 -18.95 4.44 -18.45
C LEU A 20 -20.06 5.38 -17.94
N GLN A 21 -19.74 6.63 -17.70
CA GLN A 21 -20.68 7.68 -17.27
C GLN A 21 -21.44 7.36 -15.95
N ARG A 22 -20.86 6.53 -15.07
CA ARG A 22 -21.50 6.17 -13.78
C ARG A 22 -21.62 7.36 -12.81
N THR A 23 -20.89 8.44 -13.06
CA THR A 23 -20.89 9.67 -12.28
C THR A 23 -21.38 10.88 -13.10
N ALA A 24 -22.04 10.68 -14.26
CA ALA A 24 -22.36 11.75 -15.21
C ALA A 24 -23.23 12.87 -14.59
N ASP A 25 -24.17 12.50 -13.71
CA ASP A 25 -25.11 13.43 -13.08
C ASP A 25 -24.71 13.81 -11.63
N VAL A 26 -23.47 13.47 -11.23
CA VAL A 26 -22.95 13.80 -9.91
C VAL A 26 -22.01 14.98 -10.02
N PHE A 27 -22.28 16.05 -9.27
CA PHE A 27 -21.32 17.13 -9.04
C PHE A 27 -20.80 17.01 -7.60
N PHE A 28 -19.49 16.94 -7.47
CA PHE A 28 -18.80 16.77 -6.18
C PHE A 28 -18.46 18.13 -5.58
N ASP A 29 -18.58 18.28 -4.27
CA ASP A 29 -18.06 19.47 -3.59
C ASP A 29 -16.54 19.54 -3.74
N ILE A 30 -15.88 18.39 -3.53
CA ILE A 30 -14.43 18.26 -3.62
C ILE A 30 -14.05 17.05 -4.48
N GLY A 31 -13.16 17.25 -5.45
CA GLY A 31 -12.47 16.21 -6.21
C GLY A 31 -11.01 16.11 -5.77
N VAL A 32 -10.52 14.88 -5.51
CA VAL A 32 -9.13 14.66 -5.07
C VAL A 32 -8.36 13.87 -6.12
N PHE A 33 -7.19 14.36 -6.51
CA PHE A 33 -6.24 13.67 -7.36
C PHE A 33 -4.94 13.39 -6.59
N LEU A 34 -4.63 12.10 -6.36
CA LEU A 34 -3.44 11.68 -5.64
C LEU A 34 -2.25 11.42 -6.57
N ASN A 35 -2.44 10.55 -7.55
CA ASN A 35 -1.41 10.16 -8.53
C ASN A 35 -2.01 9.41 -9.71
N ILE A 36 -1.19 9.26 -10.77
CA ILE A 36 -1.49 8.39 -11.90
C ILE A 36 -0.20 7.75 -12.44
N GLU A 37 -0.25 6.44 -12.64
CA GLU A 37 0.82 5.66 -13.26
C GLU A 37 0.26 4.84 -14.43
N PRO A 38 1.10 4.41 -15.39
CA PRO A 38 0.67 3.54 -16.48
C PRO A 38 0.15 2.19 -15.96
N ASP A 39 -1.14 2.13 -15.70
CA ASP A 39 -1.89 0.94 -15.29
C ASP A 39 -3.26 0.95 -16.00
N HIS A 40 -4.05 -0.09 -15.84
CA HIS A 40 -5.38 -0.19 -16.45
C HIS A 40 -5.39 0.03 -17.97
N ILE A 41 -4.34 -0.44 -18.66
CA ILE A 41 -4.23 -0.38 -20.14
C ILE A 41 -4.25 -1.80 -20.68
N GLY A 42 -5.28 -2.12 -21.46
CA GLY A 42 -5.41 -3.47 -22.04
C GLY A 42 -6.82 -3.84 -22.47
N LYS A 43 -7.01 -5.10 -22.80
CA LYS A 43 -8.30 -5.61 -23.26
C LYS A 43 -9.35 -5.53 -22.14
N GLY A 44 -10.40 -4.73 -22.36
CA GLY A 44 -11.47 -4.49 -21.36
C GLY A 44 -11.16 -3.36 -20.38
N GLU A 45 -10.08 -2.65 -20.60
CA GLU A 45 -9.64 -1.47 -19.87
C GLU A 45 -9.46 -0.29 -20.86
N HIS A 46 -8.64 0.71 -20.51
CA HIS A 46 -8.35 1.82 -21.43
C HIS A 46 -7.44 1.36 -22.59
N ALA A 47 -7.64 1.91 -23.78
CA ALA A 47 -6.82 1.58 -24.94
C ALA A 47 -5.39 2.16 -24.81
N THR A 48 -5.26 3.33 -24.16
CA THR A 48 -3.97 4.04 -23.99
C THR A 48 -3.89 4.73 -22.63
N PHE A 49 -2.66 5.03 -22.20
CA PHE A 49 -2.43 5.86 -21.02
C PHE A 49 -3.06 7.26 -21.16
N SER A 50 -3.05 7.83 -22.36
CA SER A 50 -3.68 9.14 -22.61
C SER A 50 -5.19 9.12 -22.40
N GLU A 51 -5.86 8.04 -22.79
CA GLU A 51 -7.29 7.85 -22.53
C GLU A 51 -7.56 7.69 -21.03
N TYR A 52 -6.76 6.87 -20.35
CA TYR A 52 -6.83 6.69 -18.89
C TYR A 52 -6.69 8.02 -18.15
N LEU A 53 -5.68 8.79 -18.50
CA LEU A 53 -5.42 10.13 -17.94
C LEU A 53 -6.57 11.11 -18.23
N TYR A 54 -7.06 11.12 -19.48
CA TYR A 54 -8.21 11.95 -19.86
C TYR A 54 -9.45 11.60 -19.03
N CYS A 55 -9.75 10.32 -18.84
CA CYS A 55 -10.88 9.90 -18.00
C CYS A 55 -10.72 10.42 -16.56
N LYS A 56 -9.54 10.28 -15.96
CA LYS A 56 -9.31 10.81 -14.59
C LYS A 56 -9.42 12.33 -14.53
N SER A 57 -8.94 13.06 -15.55
CA SER A 57 -9.01 14.55 -15.57
C SER A 57 -10.44 15.08 -15.57
N ARG A 58 -11.42 14.29 -16.03
CA ARG A 58 -12.84 14.70 -16.05
C ARG A 58 -13.39 14.98 -14.65
N LEU A 59 -12.84 14.37 -13.60
CA LEU A 59 -13.24 14.67 -12.22
C LEU A 59 -13.05 16.15 -11.89
N MET A 60 -11.98 16.78 -12.39
CA MET A 60 -11.69 18.21 -12.18
C MET A 60 -12.67 19.16 -12.90
N ARG A 61 -13.59 18.62 -13.71
CA ARG A 61 -14.71 19.35 -14.33
C ARG A 61 -16.06 19.04 -13.67
N GLN A 62 -16.06 18.09 -12.73
CA GLN A 62 -17.26 17.63 -12.02
C GLN A 62 -17.18 17.95 -10.52
N CYS A 63 -16.30 18.87 -10.10
CA CYS A 63 -16.16 19.27 -8.71
C CYS A 63 -16.06 20.79 -8.56
N GLY A 64 -16.42 21.29 -7.38
CA GLY A 64 -16.27 22.70 -7.01
C GLY A 64 -14.83 23.03 -6.66
N ILE A 65 -14.16 22.17 -5.89
CA ILE A 65 -12.76 22.31 -5.47
C ILE A 65 -11.98 21.07 -5.93
N GLY A 66 -10.86 21.27 -6.61
CA GLY A 66 -9.93 20.22 -7.01
C GLY A 66 -8.69 20.24 -6.12
N ILE A 67 -8.53 19.23 -5.27
CA ILE A 67 -7.34 19.05 -4.45
C ILE A 67 -6.37 18.11 -5.19
N VAL A 68 -5.18 18.60 -5.56
CA VAL A 68 -4.27 17.88 -6.46
C VAL A 68 -2.86 17.75 -5.91
N ASN A 69 -2.24 16.59 -6.16
CA ASN A 69 -0.84 16.36 -5.86
C ASN A 69 0.04 17.08 -6.89
N GLN A 70 0.73 18.15 -6.47
CA GLN A 70 1.63 18.94 -7.31
C GLN A 70 2.89 18.18 -7.73
N ASP A 71 3.25 17.13 -7.00
CA ASP A 71 4.44 16.32 -7.29
C ASP A 71 4.20 15.24 -8.36
N ASP A 72 2.95 15.00 -8.78
CA ASP A 72 2.65 14.08 -9.87
C ASP A 72 3.04 14.71 -11.22
N PRO A 73 3.86 14.05 -12.05
CA PRO A 73 4.33 14.61 -13.33
C PRO A 73 3.22 14.83 -14.36
N ASN A 74 2.01 14.34 -14.11
CA ASN A 74 0.86 14.51 -14.99
C ASN A 74 -0.16 15.52 -14.47
N VAL A 75 0.12 16.24 -13.37
CA VAL A 75 -0.84 17.17 -12.74
C VAL A 75 -1.36 18.20 -13.73
N ASP A 76 -0.50 18.77 -14.58
CA ASP A 76 -0.92 19.75 -15.60
C ASP A 76 -1.90 19.17 -16.62
N LYS A 77 -1.74 17.87 -16.96
CA LYS A 77 -2.65 17.19 -17.87
C LYS A 77 -3.99 16.85 -17.17
N ILE A 78 -3.94 16.53 -15.88
CA ILE A 78 -5.14 16.31 -15.05
C ILE A 78 -5.94 17.62 -14.94
N LEU A 79 -5.27 18.74 -14.78
CA LEU A 79 -5.89 20.06 -14.71
C LEU A 79 -6.27 20.64 -16.08
N ALA A 80 -5.89 20.01 -17.20
CA ALA A 80 -6.21 20.52 -18.52
C ALA A 80 -7.72 20.68 -18.74
N GLY A 81 -8.18 21.94 -18.82
CA GLY A 81 -9.59 22.29 -18.97
C GLY A 81 -10.47 22.03 -17.73
N HIS A 82 -9.88 22.07 -16.53
CA HIS A 82 -10.63 22.06 -15.26
C HIS A 82 -11.54 23.29 -15.15
N THR A 83 -12.57 23.18 -14.32
CA THR A 83 -13.53 24.25 -14.01
C THR A 83 -13.65 24.53 -12.52
N CYS A 84 -12.93 23.77 -11.70
CA CYS A 84 -12.91 23.87 -10.24
C CYS A 84 -11.91 24.94 -9.76
N GLU A 85 -12.07 25.39 -8.51
CA GLU A 85 -10.99 26.03 -7.78
C GLU A 85 -9.92 24.99 -7.45
N VAL A 86 -8.63 25.33 -7.54
CA VAL A 86 -7.53 24.38 -7.33
C VAL A 86 -6.82 24.70 -6.04
N GLU A 87 -6.69 23.71 -5.16
CA GLU A 87 -5.77 23.66 -4.03
C GLU A 87 -4.76 22.55 -4.29
N ASN A 88 -3.48 22.82 -4.13
CA ASN A 88 -2.45 21.82 -4.35
C ASN A 88 -1.74 21.42 -3.06
N PHE A 89 -1.27 20.16 -3.03
CA PHE A 89 -0.43 19.66 -1.95
C PHE A 89 0.82 18.99 -2.51
N SER A 90 1.90 18.96 -1.71
CA SER A 90 3.17 18.37 -2.13
C SER A 90 4.08 18.01 -0.96
N ILE A 91 5.18 17.30 -1.27
CA ILE A 91 6.33 17.08 -0.39
C ILE A 91 7.57 17.76 -0.98
N ARG A 92 7.64 17.92 -2.32
CA ARG A 92 8.85 18.32 -3.05
C ARG A 92 8.79 19.73 -3.62
N HIS A 93 7.62 20.21 -3.98
CA HIS A 93 7.43 21.51 -4.64
C HIS A 93 6.64 22.46 -3.75
N PRO A 94 6.87 23.77 -3.83
CA PRO A 94 6.04 24.75 -3.16
C PRO A 94 4.56 24.57 -3.51
N SER A 95 3.70 24.52 -2.49
CA SER A 95 2.27 24.24 -2.63
C SER A 95 1.46 24.87 -1.49
N ASP A 96 0.13 24.88 -1.62
CA ASP A 96 -0.78 25.42 -0.61
C ASP A 96 -0.70 24.64 0.70
N VAL A 97 -0.54 23.31 0.59
CA VAL A 97 -0.34 22.41 1.74
C VAL A 97 0.90 21.56 1.48
N MET A 98 1.94 21.73 2.28
CA MET A 98 3.23 21.07 2.07
C MET A 98 3.66 20.28 3.29
N ALA A 99 4.22 19.07 3.08
CA ALA A 99 4.98 18.37 4.13
C ALA A 99 6.47 18.71 4.01
N GLU A 100 7.05 19.05 5.15
CA GLU A 100 8.49 19.32 5.32
C GLU A 100 9.03 18.46 6.47
N ASP A 101 10.35 18.35 6.59
CA ASP A 101 11.05 17.73 7.73
C ASP A 101 10.58 16.27 8.00
N GLU A 102 10.37 15.48 6.92
CA GLU A 102 9.94 14.10 7.04
C GLU A 102 11.04 13.20 7.62
N TRP A 103 10.67 12.38 8.59
CA TRP A 103 11.54 11.32 9.10
C TRP A 103 10.72 10.10 9.53
N TYR A 104 11.40 8.95 9.66
CA TYR A 104 10.79 7.66 9.93
C TYR A 104 11.44 7.03 11.17
N GLY A 105 10.62 6.57 12.10
CA GLY A 105 11.08 5.96 13.35
C GLY A 105 10.33 4.70 13.70
N MET A 106 10.99 3.85 14.49
CA MET A 106 10.39 2.67 15.10
C MET A 106 10.30 2.86 16.61
N GLU A 107 9.10 3.00 17.14
CA GLU A 107 8.85 3.17 18.57
C GLU A 107 7.90 2.10 19.10
N SER A 108 8.29 1.43 20.18
CA SER A 108 7.47 0.44 20.90
C SER A 108 6.84 -0.64 19.98
N GLY A 109 7.58 -1.08 18.94
CA GLY A 109 7.09 -2.07 17.98
C GLY A 109 6.11 -1.51 16.94
N SER A 110 6.05 -0.19 16.78
CA SER A 110 5.26 0.48 15.76
C SER A 110 6.14 1.34 14.86
N LEU A 111 5.84 1.33 13.56
CA LEU A 111 6.48 2.23 12.60
C LEU A 111 5.73 3.56 12.61
N GLN A 112 6.48 4.66 12.64
CA GLN A 112 5.91 6.00 12.67
C GLN A 112 6.52 6.85 11.55
N SER A 113 5.65 7.54 10.81
CA SER A 113 6.03 8.61 9.90
C SER A 113 5.78 9.96 10.58
N HIS A 114 6.81 10.79 10.62
CA HIS A 114 6.77 12.12 11.18
C HIS A 114 7.01 13.13 10.07
N PHE A 115 6.27 14.23 10.08
CA PHE A 115 6.44 15.34 9.15
C PHE A 115 5.79 16.59 9.70
N THR A 116 6.24 17.75 9.24
CA THR A 116 5.63 19.04 9.56
C THR A 116 4.76 19.48 8.39
N VAL A 117 3.47 19.70 8.62
CA VAL A 117 2.58 20.30 7.63
C VAL A 117 2.70 21.80 7.69
N LYS A 118 2.99 22.40 6.54
CA LYS A 118 2.96 23.84 6.33
C LYS A 118 1.76 24.21 5.46
N ARG A 119 0.91 25.09 5.96
CA ARG A 119 -0.20 25.68 5.22
C ARG A 119 -0.21 27.18 5.50
N GLU A 120 -0.05 28.00 4.46
CA GLU A 120 0.16 29.46 4.57
C GLU A 120 1.36 29.77 5.47
N TRP A 121 1.16 30.44 6.62
CA TRP A 121 2.18 30.79 7.62
C TRP A 121 2.21 29.83 8.83
N ARG A 122 1.40 28.79 8.84
CA ARG A 122 1.26 27.84 9.95
C ARG A 122 2.10 26.58 9.72
N ARG A 123 2.64 26.05 10.80
CA ARG A 123 3.39 24.79 10.82
C ARG A 123 2.82 23.90 11.93
N GLU A 124 2.61 22.64 11.61
CA GLU A 124 2.03 21.66 12.53
C GLU A 124 2.73 20.32 12.39
N ASP A 125 3.24 19.78 13.50
CA ASP A 125 3.88 18.47 13.52
C ASP A 125 2.83 17.36 13.55
N ILE A 126 2.98 16.43 12.65
CA ILE A 126 2.10 15.26 12.47
C ILE A 126 2.91 13.99 12.70
N VAL A 127 2.30 13.07 13.47
CA VAL A 127 2.80 11.72 13.67
C VAL A 127 1.70 10.76 13.26
N MET A 128 2.04 9.76 12.42
CA MET A 128 1.09 8.73 12.02
C MET A 128 1.74 7.34 11.98
N GLN A 129 0.95 6.30 12.22
CA GLN A 129 1.42 4.91 12.25
C GLN A 129 1.42 4.25 10.86
N LEU A 130 1.10 4.97 9.80
CA LEU A 130 1.16 4.50 8.43
C LEU A 130 2.52 4.85 7.83
N PRO A 131 3.39 3.85 7.53
CA PRO A 131 4.73 4.11 7.02
C PRO A 131 4.70 4.54 5.56
N GLY A 132 5.65 5.41 5.21
CA GLY A 132 5.99 5.72 3.84
C GLY A 132 5.44 7.02 3.29
N GLN A 133 6.21 7.56 2.34
CA GLN A 133 5.96 8.85 1.72
C GLN A 133 4.60 8.92 1.01
N PHE A 134 4.15 7.80 0.42
CA PHE A 134 2.81 7.74 -0.20
C PHE A 134 1.68 7.96 0.83
N ASN A 135 1.86 7.54 2.09
CA ASN A 135 0.89 7.82 3.15
C ASN A 135 0.96 9.27 3.63
N ILE A 136 2.13 9.93 3.53
CA ILE A 136 2.22 11.38 3.76
C ILE A 136 1.41 12.13 2.69
N TYR A 137 1.50 11.77 1.41
CA TYR A 137 0.62 12.33 0.37
C TYR A 137 -0.87 12.11 0.67
N ASN A 138 -1.24 10.90 1.11
CA ASN A 138 -2.62 10.59 1.49
C ASN A 138 -3.08 11.45 2.68
N ALA A 139 -2.20 11.66 3.67
CA ALA A 139 -2.48 12.51 4.83
C ALA A 139 -2.64 13.98 4.42
N LEU A 140 -1.77 14.51 3.55
CA LEU A 140 -1.88 15.88 3.03
C LEU A 140 -3.21 16.10 2.31
N ALA A 141 -3.63 15.16 1.46
CA ALA A 141 -4.93 15.21 0.80
C ALA A 141 -6.09 15.21 1.82
N ALA A 142 -6.02 14.35 2.84
CA ALA A 142 -7.03 14.30 3.89
C ALA A 142 -7.07 15.59 4.74
N ILE A 143 -5.91 16.17 5.07
CA ILE A 143 -5.77 17.44 5.77
C ILE A 143 -6.37 18.58 4.93
N SER A 144 -6.09 18.61 3.62
CA SER A 144 -6.66 19.59 2.70
C SER A 144 -8.20 19.51 2.69
N VAL A 145 -8.75 18.30 2.50
CA VAL A 145 -10.20 18.07 2.53
C VAL A 145 -10.79 18.51 3.87
N ALA A 146 -10.23 18.07 5.00
CA ALA A 146 -10.72 18.40 6.34
C ALA A 146 -10.69 19.91 6.61
N GLY A 147 -9.75 20.65 6.05
CA GLY A 147 -9.67 22.10 6.14
C GLY A 147 -10.89 22.82 5.55
N HIS A 148 -11.45 22.32 4.45
CA HIS A 148 -12.68 22.87 3.85
C HIS A 148 -13.92 22.63 4.71
N PHE A 149 -13.94 21.55 5.50
CA PHE A 149 -15.01 21.26 6.46
C PHE A 149 -14.78 21.89 7.85
N LYS A 150 -13.73 22.72 8.01
CA LYS A 150 -13.38 23.40 9.26
C LYS A 150 -13.22 22.44 10.45
N VAL A 151 -12.72 21.22 10.18
CA VAL A 151 -12.41 20.25 11.22
C VAL A 151 -11.29 20.81 12.11
N ASP A 152 -11.45 20.64 13.42
CA ASP A 152 -10.44 21.09 14.38
C ASP A 152 -9.11 20.33 14.19
N ARG A 153 -8.00 21.04 14.36
CA ARG A 153 -6.66 20.51 14.08
C ARG A 153 -6.25 19.38 14.99
N GLU A 154 -6.57 19.50 16.27
CA GLU A 154 -6.25 18.45 17.22
C GLU A 154 -7.06 17.18 16.92
N GLN A 155 -8.27 17.33 16.36
CA GLN A 155 -9.05 16.21 15.85
C GLN A 155 -8.37 15.57 14.62
N ILE A 156 -7.84 16.37 13.67
CA ILE A 156 -7.10 15.87 12.50
C ILE A 156 -5.85 15.10 12.96
N LYS A 157 -5.04 15.69 13.86
CA LYS A 157 -3.84 15.06 14.41
C LYS A 157 -4.17 13.76 15.12
N ALA A 158 -5.18 13.77 15.98
CA ALA A 158 -5.61 12.58 16.72
C ALA A 158 -6.14 11.47 15.79
N ALA A 159 -6.83 11.84 14.70
CA ALA A 159 -7.29 10.88 13.70
C ALA A 159 -6.12 10.25 12.94
N LEU A 160 -5.18 11.04 12.44
CA LEU A 160 -4.00 10.57 11.73
C LEU A 160 -3.10 9.68 12.61
N ALA A 161 -2.92 10.04 13.88
CA ALA A 161 -2.12 9.24 14.82
C ALA A 161 -2.71 7.85 15.10
N LYS A 162 -4.03 7.69 14.96
CA LYS A 162 -4.74 6.42 15.20
C LYS A 162 -5.14 5.68 13.93
N GLN A 163 -4.86 6.27 12.76
CA GLN A 163 -5.31 5.72 11.50
C GLN A 163 -4.70 4.35 11.23
N VAL A 164 -5.55 3.36 10.98
CA VAL A 164 -5.20 2.03 10.52
C VAL A 164 -6.00 1.76 9.25
N VAL A 165 -5.33 1.36 8.19
CA VAL A 165 -5.97 0.91 6.95
C VAL A 165 -5.85 -0.61 6.86
N PRO A 166 -6.96 -1.37 6.97
CA PRO A 166 -6.90 -2.82 6.94
C PRO A 166 -6.16 -3.35 5.70
N GLY A 167 -5.13 -4.18 5.94
CA GLY A 167 -4.32 -4.78 4.88
C GLY A 167 -3.39 -3.83 4.11
N ARG A 168 -3.13 -2.63 4.64
CA ARG A 168 -2.14 -1.67 4.11
C ARG A 168 -1.15 -1.30 5.20
N CYS A 169 0.06 -1.83 5.12
CA CYS A 169 1.08 -1.70 6.19
C CYS A 169 0.49 -1.86 7.60
N GLN A 170 -0.50 -2.75 7.72
CA GLN A 170 -1.22 -2.96 8.98
C GLN A 170 -0.30 -3.62 9.99
N ASN A 171 0.03 -2.93 11.08
CA ASN A 171 0.85 -3.49 12.16
C ASN A 171 0.05 -4.47 13.02
N MET A 172 0.62 -5.66 13.23
CA MET A 172 0.02 -6.74 13.99
C MET A 172 0.76 -7.05 15.31
N SER A 173 2.00 -6.57 15.47
CA SER A 173 2.94 -7.04 16.52
C SER A 173 3.19 -6.04 17.65
N ALA A 174 2.17 -5.27 18.04
CA ALA A 174 2.34 -4.26 19.08
C ALA A 174 3.03 -4.84 20.36
N GLY A 175 4.23 -4.32 20.69
CA GLY A 175 4.95 -4.69 21.90
C GLY A 175 5.91 -5.90 21.80
N ALA A 176 5.99 -6.57 20.64
CA ALA A 176 6.84 -7.77 20.48
C ALA A 176 8.34 -7.50 20.32
N GLY A 177 8.78 -6.25 20.25
CA GLY A 177 10.17 -5.86 20.02
C GLY A 177 10.63 -5.92 18.55
N TYR A 178 9.83 -6.50 17.67
CA TYR A 178 9.91 -6.48 16.23
C TYR A 178 8.58 -5.97 15.63
N VAL A 179 8.54 -5.72 14.33
CA VAL A 179 7.33 -5.28 13.63
C VAL A 179 6.86 -6.36 12.68
N PHE A 180 5.59 -6.75 12.75
CA PHE A 180 4.94 -7.64 11.78
C PHE A 180 3.84 -6.88 11.05
N LEU A 181 3.98 -6.73 9.74
CA LEU A 181 3.05 -5.99 8.88
C LEU A 181 2.28 -6.90 7.94
N ILE A 182 1.04 -6.52 7.64
CA ILE A 182 0.26 -7.08 6.53
C ILE A 182 0.06 -6.01 5.48
N ASP A 183 0.36 -6.35 4.21
CA ASP A 183 0.20 -5.43 3.07
C ASP A 183 -0.42 -6.09 1.83
N TYR A 184 -1.03 -5.29 0.99
CA TYR A 184 -1.68 -5.74 -0.25
C TYR A 184 -0.73 -5.74 -1.46
N ALA A 185 0.54 -5.41 -1.33
CA ALA A 185 1.51 -5.39 -2.41
C ALA A 185 1.59 -6.74 -3.13
N HIS A 186 1.06 -6.80 -4.37
CA HIS A 186 0.88 -8.03 -5.14
C HIS A 186 1.44 -7.94 -6.57
N ASN A 187 2.21 -6.90 -6.87
CA ASN A 187 2.97 -6.73 -8.11
C ASN A 187 4.37 -6.16 -7.80
N GLU A 188 5.23 -6.14 -8.80
CA GLU A 188 6.64 -5.75 -8.64
C GLU A 188 6.79 -4.34 -8.10
N MET A 189 6.10 -3.36 -8.68
CA MET A 189 6.21 -1.95 -8.29
C MET A 189 5.73 -1.72 -6.86
N SER A 190 4.58 -2.30 -6.48
CA SER A 190 4.06 -2.16 -5.11
C SER A 190 4.96 -2.84 -4.08
N LEU A 191 5.54 -4.00 -4.42
CA LEU A 191 6.48 -4.69 -3.54
C LEU A 191 7.77 -3.90 -3.37
N ARG A 192 8.32 -3.35 -4.45
CA ARG A 192 9.50 -2.47 -4.44
C ARG A 192 9.27 -1.26 -3.55
N ASN A 193 8.20 -0.51 -3.81
CA ASN A 193 7.86 0.69 -3.04
C ASN A 193 7.68 0.38 -1.55
N LEU A 194 7.05 -0.75 -1.23
CA LEU A 194 6.89 -1.23 0.14
C LEU A 194 8.25 -1.52 0.81
N LEU A 195 9.09 -2.35 0.18
CA LEU A 195 10.37 -2.73 0.76
C LEU A 195 11.34 -1.54 0.87
N GLU A 196 11.42 -0.67 -0.13
CA GLU A 196 12.20 0.57 -0.08
C GLU A 196 11.72 1.50 1.04
N THR A 197 10.41 1.59 1.24
CA THR A 197 9.83 2.34 2.36
C THR A 197 10.25 1.75 3.70
N LEU A 198 10.14 0.43 3.87
CA LEU A 198 10.49 -0.25 5.12
C LEU A 198 11.99 -0.18 5.42
N ARG A 199 12.85 -0.13 4.41
CA ARG A 199 14.30 0.11 4.59
C ARG A 199 14.63 1.45 5.24
N LYS A 200 13.83 2.49 5.02
CA LYS A 200 14.03 3.81 5.65
C LYS A 200 13.91 3.79 7.17
N PHE A 201 13.35 2.73 7.76
CA PHE A 201 13.25 2.52 9.20
C PHE A 201 14.49 1.83 9.80
N GLU A 202 15.50 1.53 9.00
CA GLU A 202 16.76 0.89 9.40
C GLU A 202 16.54 -0.37 10.26
N PRO A 203 15.74 -1.36 9.76
CA PRO A 203 15.51 -2.61 10.49
C PRO A 203 16.81 -3.38 10.68
N ALA A 204 16.89 -4.23 11.73
CA ALA A 204 17.98 -5.18 11.87
C ALA A 204 17.96 -6.21 10.71
N ARG A 205 16.77 -6.72 10.39
CA ARG A 205 16.50 -7.51 9.17
C ARG A 205 15.15 -7.10 8.59
N LEU A 206 15.07 -7.02 7.26
CA LEU A 206 13.82 -6.89 6.53
C LEU A 206 13.45 -8.25 5.95
N ILE A 207 12.39 -8.86 6.47
CA ILE A 207 11.91 -10.18 6.10
C ILE A 207 10.61 -10.02 5.30
N VAL A 208 10.53 -10.60 4.11
CA VAL A 208 9.32 -10.56 3.29
C VAL A 208 8.74 -11.96 3.11
N ILE A 209 7.42 -12.08 3.30
CA ILE A 209 6.63 -13.29 3.06
C ILE A 209 5.66 -12.97 1.93
N PHE A 210 5.74 -13.66 0.80
CA PHE A 210 4.80 -13.45 -0.29
C PHE A 210 4.68 -14.65 -1.22
N GLY A 211 3.61 -14.63 -2.00
CA GLY A 211 3.38 -15.52 -3.12
C GLY A 211 2.79 -14.75 -4.30
N CYS A 212 2.53 -15.45 -5.39
CA CYS A 212 1.90 -14.87 -6.57
C CYS A 212 0.62 -15.65 -6.95
N GLY A 213 -0.34 -14.91 -7.50
CA GLY A 213 -1.57 -15.52 -8.00
C GLY A 213 -1.34 -16.35 -9.28
N GLY A 214 -2.01 -17.50 -9.37
CA GLY A 214 -2.12 -18.29 -10.60
C GLY A 214 -3.01 -17.60 -11.64
N ASN A 215 -2.91 -18.02 -12.89
CA ASN A 215 -3.61 -17.43 -14.06
C ASN A 215 -3.35 -15.93 -14.21
N ARG A 216 -2.14 -15.50 -13.89
CA ARG A 216 -1.61 -14.15 -14.01
C ARG A 216 -0.30 -14.16 -14.77
N SER A 217 0.25 -12.98 -15.07
CA SER A 217 1.52 -12.82 -15.76
C SER A 217 2.66 -13.59 -15.06
N VAL A 218 3.29 -14.51 -15.78
CA VAL A 218 4.48 -15.25 -15.30
C VAL A 218 5.63 -14.28 -15.04
N LEU A 219 5.80 -13.28 -15.90
CA LEU A 219 6.85 -12.26 -15.74
C LEU A 219 6.79 -11.57 -14.36
N ARG A 220 5.59 -11.34 -13.84
CA ARG A 220 5.39 -10.75 -12.50
C ARG A 220 6.08 -11.58 -11.40
N ARG A 221 6.07 -12.92 -11.51
CA ARG A 221 6.66 -13.83 -10.53
C ARG A 221 8.17 -13.63 -10.45
N TYR A 222 8.83 -13.61 -11.62
CA TYR A 222 10.28 -13.35 -11.73
C TYR A 222 10.62 -11.96 -11.20
N GLN A 223 9.87 -10.93 -11.58
CA GLN A 223 10.13 -9.55 -11.16
C GLN A 223 9.95 -9.35 -9.66
N MET A 224 8.90 -9.95 -9.05
CA MET A 224 8.70 -9.88 -7.60
C MET A 224 9.80 -10.65 -6.86
N GLY A 225 10.22 -11.81 -7.36
CA GLY A 225 11.35 -12.56 -6.83
C GLY A 225 12.65 -11.75 -6.88
N GLU A 226 12.94 -11.13 -8.02
CA GLU A 226 14.12 -10.27 -8.19
C GLU A 226 14.09 -9.07 -7.23
N THR A 227 12.95 -8.41 -7.09
CA THR A 227 12.77 -7.29 -6.16
C THR A 227 13.00 -7.72 -4.71
N ALA A 228 12.43 -8.86 -4.28
CA ALA A 228 12.65 -9.39 -2.95
C ALA A 228 14.13 -9.74 -2.71
N GLY A 229 14.79 -10.41 -3.67
CA GLY A 229 16.21 -10.77 -3.58
C GLY A 229 17.15 -9.58 -3.47
N ARG A 230 16.78 -8.42 -4.02
CA ARG A 230 17.57 -7.18 -3.94
C ARG A 230 17.35 -6.37 -2.69
N LEU A 231 16.12 -6.39 -2.16
CA LEU A 231 15.69 -5.44 -1.13
C LEU A 231 15.45 -6.07 0.25
N ALA A 232 15.17 -7.37 0.33
CA ALA A 232 14.97 -8.07 1.60
C ALA A 232 16.25 -8.79 2.06
N ASP A 233 16.43 -8.94 3.37
CA ASP A 233 17.52 -9.74 3.96
C ASP A 233 17.15 -11.23 3.99
N PHE A 234 15.84 -11.53 4.10
CA PHE A 234 15.32 -12.88 4.06
C PHE A 234 13.96 -12.93 3.36
N THR A 235 13.76 -13.95 2.52
CA THR A 235 12.50 -14.12 1.79
C THR A 235 11.86 -15.48 2.11
N ILE A 236 10.58 -15.45 2.48
CA ILE A 236 9.77 -16.66 2.62
C ILE A 236 8.79 -16.69 1.44
N ILE A 237 9.02 -17.61 0.51
CA ILE A 237 8.16 -17.81 -0.65
C ILE A 237 7.02 -18.75 -0.24
N THR A 238 5.77 -18.33 -0.44
CA THR A 238 4.59 -19.12 -0.04
C THR A 238 3.51 -19.09 -1.10
N SER A 239 2.42 -19.86 -0.90
CA SER A 239 1.26 -19.82 -1.79
C SER A 239 0.39 -18.59 -1.52
N ASP A 240 -0.14 -18.00 -2.60
CA ASP A 240 -1.18 -16.97 -2.58
C ASP A 240 -2.52 -17.59 -3.04
N ASN A 241 -3.09 -17.16 -4.16
CA ASN A 241 -4.25 -17.75 -4.82
C ASN A 241 -3.78 -18.56 -6.04
N PRO A 242 -3.42 -19.84 -5.93
CA PRO A 242 -2.86 -20.62 -7.06
C PRO A 242 -3.88 -20.83 -8.17
N ARG A 243 -5.17 -20.70 -7.89
CA ARG A 243 -6.27 -20.90 -8.84
C ARG A 243 -6.17 -22.28 -9.52
N TRP A 244 -5.89 -22.31 -10.81
CA TRP A 244 -5.81 -23.55 -11.62
C TRP A 244 -4.38 -24.02 -11.83
N GLU A 245 -3.37 -23.29 -11.33
CA GLU A 245 -1.97 -23.66 -11.45
C GLU A 245 -1.45 -24.41 -10.22
N ASP A 246 -0.35 -25.12 -10.40
CA ASP A 246 0.36 -25.76 -9.32
C ASP A 246 1.09 -24.70 -8.47
N PRO A 247 0.82 -24.59 -7.14
CA PRO A 247 1.49 -23.62 -6.29
C PRO A 247 3.00 -23.79 -6.23
N GLU A 248 3.52 -25.02 -6.27
CA GLU A 248 4.98 -25.25 -6.27
C GLU A 248 5.64 -24.65 -7.52
N ARG A 249 5.03 -24.82 -8.70
CA ARG A 249 5.52 -24.22 -9.93
C ARG A 249 5.53 -22.69 -9.88
N ILE A 250 4.53 -22.08 -9.23
CA ILE A 250 4.49 -20.62 -9.05
C ILE A 250 5.67 -20.20 -8.15
N MET A 251 5.90 -20.92 -7.06
CA MET A 251 6.99 -20.64 -6.13
C MET A 251 8.36 -20.84 -6.76
N ASP A 252 8.55 -21.87 -7.61
CA ASP A 252 9.79 -22.08 -8.37
C ASP A 252 10.11 -20.87 -9.28
N GLN A 253 9.09 -20.29 -9.95
CA GLN A 253 9.30 -19.11 -10.81
C GLN A 253 9.64 -17.85 -10.01
N ILE A 254 9.13 -17.71 -8.78
CA ILE A 254 9.54 -16.64 -7.86
C ILE A 254 10.98 -16.86 -7.42
N GLU A 255 11.34 -18.10 -7.07
CA GLU A 255 12.70 -18.51 -6.69
C GLU A 255 13.72 -18.22 -7.79
N ASP A 256 13.39 -18.53 -9.06
CA ASP A 256 14.24 -18.23 -10.21
C ASP A 256 14.55 -16.72 -10.31
N GLY A 257 13.54 -15.87 -10.14
CA GLY A 257 13.71 -14.43 -10.11
C GLY A 257 14.60 -13.96 -8.96
N LEU A 258 14.39 -14.51 -7.77
CA LEU A 258 15.15 -14.20 -6.57
C LEU A 258 16.63 -14.60 -6.73
N ARG A 259 16.91 -15.78 -7.28
CA ARG A 259 18.28 -16.24 -7.57
C ARG A 259 18.98 -15.37 -8.62
N GLY A 260 18.22 -14.84 -9.59
CA GLY A 260 18.74 -13.94 -10.61
C GLY A 260 19.14 -12.55 -10.09
N ALA A 261 18.63 -12.16 -8.92
CA ALA A 261 18.89 -10.85 -8.32
C ALA A 261 20.24 -10.73 -7.62
N VAL A 262 20.85 -11.86 -7.26
CA VAL A 262 22.05 -11.89 -6.43
C VAL A 262 23.29 -11.90 -7.33
N CYS A 263 24.31 -11.13 -6.97
CA CYS A 263 25.57 -11.10 -7.69
C CYS A 263 26.23 -12.48 -7.73
N ALA A 264 26.97 -12.77 -8.80
CA ALA A 264 27.66 -14.05 -8.94
C ALA A 264 28.60 -14.31 -7.76
N GLY A 265 28.26 -15.32 -6.95
CA GLY A 265 29.03 -15.72 -5.76
C GLY A 265 28.32 -15.52 -4.43
N GLU A 266 27.21 -14.76 -4.38
CA GLU A 266 26.37 -14.62 -3.21
C GLU A 266 25.20 -15.62 -3.27
N LYS A 267 24.79 -16.15 -2.11
CA LYS A 267 23.58 -16.99 -2.03
C LYS A 267 22.44 -16.17 -1.49
N PRO A 268 21.31 -16.12 -2.21
CA PRO A 268 20.11 -15.46 -1.67
C PRO A 268 19.65 -16.19 -0.41
N SER A 269 19.20 -15.42 0.57
CA SER A 269 18.66 -15.97 1.84
C SER A 269 17.16 -16.12 1.72
N TYR A 270 16.66 -17.35 1.54
CA TYR A 270 15.25 -17.63 1.40
C TYR A 270 14.88 -19.06 1.80
N ILE A 271 13.58 -19.29 2.01
CA ILE A 271 12.96 -20.60 2.17
C ILE A 271 11.64 -20.65 1.41
N LYS A 272 11.24 -21.84 0.94
CA LYS A 272 9.91 -22.09 0.37
C LYS A 272 9.06 -22.86 1.37
N ILE A 273 7.91 -22.33 1.72
CA ILE A 273 6.91 -22.96 2.59
C ILE A 273 5.55 -22.78 1.92
N SER A 274 5.03 -23.82 1.30
CA SER A 274 3.82 -23.76 0.48
C SER A 274 2.58 -23.39 1.29
N ASP A 275 2.46 -23.92 2.52
CA ASP A 275 1.39 -23.56 3.46
C ASP A 275 1.64 -22.16 4.01
N ARG A 276 0.69 -21.24 3.73
CA ARG A 276 0.81 -19.82 4.12
C ARG A 276 0.78 -19.63 5.64
N ARG A 277 0.03 -20.47 6.36
CA ARG A 277 0.00 -20.46 7.84
C ARG A 277 1.35 -20.87 8.39
N ALA A 278 1.90 -21.97 7.92
CA ALA A 278 3.22 -22.44 8.35
C ALA A 278 4.32 -21.43 8.01
N ALA A 279 4.21 -20.72 6.88
CA ALA A 279 5.12 -19.64 6.52
C ALA A 279 5.10 -18.48 7.53
N VAL A 280 3.92 -18.08 7.99
CA VAL A 280 3.75 -17.05 9.04
C VAL A 280 4.29 -17.52 10.39
N GLU A 281 3.94 -18.74 10.80
CA GLU A 281 4.41 -19.34 12.06
C GLU A 281 5.94 -19.45 12.07
N TYR A 282 6.56 -19.86 10.96
CA TYR A 282 8.01 -19.87 10.81
C TYR A 282 8.61 -18.46 10.94
N ALA A 283 8.03 -17.45 10.30
CA ALA A 283 8.51 -16.09 10.38
C ALA A 283 8.45 -15.53 11.81
N VAL A 284 7.36 -15.81 12.54
CA VAL A 284 7.22 -15.42 13.95
C VAL A 284 8.26 -16.12 14.83
N SER A 285 8.53 -17.41 14.58
CA SER A 285 9.49 -18.20 15.37
C SER A 285 10.94 -17.72 15.22
N MET A 286 11.30 -17.16 14.06
CA MET A 286 12.64 -16.65 13.77
C MET A 286 12.82 -15.15 14.02
N ALA A 287 11.76 -14.44 14.41
CA ALA A 287 11.76 -13.01 14.61
C ALA A 287 12.71 -12.58 15.74
N GLU A 288 13.52 -11.57 15.48
CA GLU A 288 14.44 -10.98 16.45
C GLU A 288 14.13 -9.48 16.67
N LYS A 289 14.74 -8.93 17.69
CA LYS A 289 14.55 -7.53 18.04
C LYS A 289 14.94 -6.60 16.88
N ARG A 290 14.06 -5.62 16.57
CA ARG A 290 14.19 -4.67 15.47
C ARG A 290 14.05 -5.26 14.06
N ASP A 291 13.60 -6.50 13.91
CA ASP A 291 13.19 -7.00 12.61
C ASP A 291 11.93 -6.28 12.13
N ILE A 292 11.82 -6.14 10.82
CA ILE A 292 10.56 -5.83 10.15
C ILE A 292 10.21 -7.03 9.28
N ILE A 293 9.07 -7.65 9.59
CA ILE A 293 8.50 -8.76 8.83
C ILE A 293 7.27 -8.23 8.09
N VAL A 294 7.17 -8.46 6.79
CA VAL A 294 6.00 -8.07 6.02
C VAL A 294 5.40 -9.25 5.25
N LEU A 295 4.13 -9.54 5.53
CA LEU A 295 3.31 -10.51 4.79
C LEU A 295 2.56 -9.76 3.69
N ALA A 296 3.01 -9.95 2.45
CA ALA A 296 2.52 -9.23 1.29
C ALA A 296 1.61 -10.10 0.39
N GLY A 297 0.79 -9.44 -0.41
CA GLY A 297 -0.02 -10.01 -1.48
C GLY A 297 -1.52 -9.94 -1.23
N LYS A 298 -2.03 -10.38 -0.09
CA LYS A 298 -3.46 -10.52 0.17
C LYS A 298 -4.07 -9.34 0.92
N GLY A 299 -3.32 -8.68 1.79
CA GLY A 299 -3.79 -7.55 2.57
C GLY A 299 -5.07 -7.88 3.35
N HIS A 300 -6.21 -7.33 2.91
CA HIS A 300 -7.52 -7.52 3.54
C HIS A 300 -8.31 -8.72 2.99
N GLU A 301 -7.79 -9.47 2.00
CA GLU A 301 -8.47 -10.66 1.49
C GLU A 301 -8.61 -11.72 2.57
N SER A 302 -9.79 -12.34 2.66
CA SER A 302 -10.14 -13.36 3.68
C SER A 302 -10.30 -14.76 3.11
N TYR A 303 -9.77 -15.03 1.91
CA TYR A 303 -9.88 -16.34 1.25
C TYR A 303 -8.61 -16.69 0.45
N GLN A 304 -8.45 -17.98 0.18
CA GLN A 304 -7.52 -18.51 -0.82
C GLN A 304 -8.33 -19.23 -1.92
N GLU A 305 -8.05 -18.92 -3.18
CA GLU A 305 -8.72 -19.52 -4.32
C GLU A 305 -7.88 -20.66 -4.91
N ILE A 306 -8.42 -21.90 -4.84
CA ILE A 306 -7.79 -23.11 -5.37
C ILE A 306 -8.82 -23.81 -6.27
N LYS A 307 -8.47 -24.01 -7.54
CA LYS A 307 -9.34 -24.68 -8.57
C LYS A 307 -10.76 -24.11 -8.62
N GLY A 308 -10.87 -22.77 -8.53
CA GLY A 308 -12.14 -22.05 -8.56
C GLY A 308 -12.94 -22.07 -7.27
N ILE A 309 -12.46 -22.74 -6.22
CA ILE A 309 -13.10 -22.80 -4.89
C ILE A 309 -12.37 -21.81 -3.97
N ARG A 310 -13.14 -21.01 -3.21
CA ARG A 310 -12.60 -20.09 -2.20
C ARG A 310 -12.64 -20.74 -0.84
N TYR A 311 -11.48 -20.95 -0.27
CA TYR A 311 -11.29 -21.45 1.09
C TYR A 311 -11.07 -20.28 2.04
N PRO A 312 -11.66 -20.28 3.25
CA PRO A 312 -11.38 -19.22 4.24
C PRO A 312 -9.90 -19.18 4.60
N LEU A 313 -9.29 -18.02 4.41
CA LEU A 313 -7.89 -17.74 4.79
C LEU A 313 -7.77 -16.24 4.98
N ASP A 314 -7.53 -15.81 6.21
CA ASP A 314 -7.37 -14.40 6.59
C ASP A 314 -6.00 -14.22 7.25
N ASP A 315 -5.10 -13.52 6.57
CA ASP A 315 -3.73 -13.28 7.04
C ASP A 315 -3.69 -12.65 8.44
N ARG A 316 -4.65 -11.77 8.77
CA ARG A 316 -4.73 -11.10 10.08
C ARG A 316 -4.98 -12.09 11.20
N LYS A 317 -5.89 -13.06 10.97
CA LYS A 317 -6.18 -14.11 11.95
C LYS A 317 -4.99 -15.04 12.12
N ILE A 318 -4.35 -15.44 11.02
CA ILE A 318 -3.17 -16.31 11.03
C ILE A 318 -2.05 -15.65 11.83
N VAL A 319 -1.74 -14.40 11.54
CA VAL A 319 -0.69 -13.67 12.24
C VAL A 319 -1.04 -13.47 13.72
N GLN A 320 -2.29 -13.11 14.04
CA GLN A 320 -2.71 -12.97 15.44
C GLN A 320 -2.59 -14.27 16.22
N GLU A 321 -3.05 -15.38 15.65
CA GLU A 321 -2.94 -16.72 16.27
C GLU A 321 -1.47 -17.14 16.46
N ALA A 322 -0.59 -16.82 15.49
CA ALA A 322 0.84 -17.11 15.62
C ALA A 322 1.51 -16.25 16.71
N LEU A 323 1.12 -14.99 16.83
CA LEU A 323 1.63 -14.09 17.87
C LEU A 323 1.14 -14.47 19.27
N ASP A 324 -0.14 -14.89 19.41
CA ASP A 324 -0.77 -15.26 20.67
C ASP A 324 -0.36 -16.68 21.12
N GLY A 325 -0.08 -17.57 20.17
CA GLY A 325 0.09 -19.00 20.42
C GLY A 325 1.45 -19.40 21.02
N GLY A 326 2.42 -18.48 21.12
CA GLY A 326 3.78 -18.81 21.56
C GLY A 326 4.35 -20.02 20.78
N ILE A 327 5.56 -19.94 20.34
CA ILE A 327 6.30 -20.87 19.46
C ILE A 327 5.86 -22.34 19.65
N ARG A 328 5.15 -22.92 18.69
CA ARG A 328 5.14 -24.37 18.54
C ARG A 328 6.54 -24.76 18.07
N GLU A 329 7.29 -25.50 18.90
CA GLU A 329 8.60 -26.03 18.52
C GLU A 329 8.42 -26.92 17.26
N TYR A 330 8.81 -26.38 16.11
CA TYR A 330 9.00 -27.20 14.91
C TYR A 330 10.34 -27.90 15.04
N HIS A 331 10.32 -29.17 15.40
CA HIS A 331 11.48 -30.04 15.24
C HIS A 331 11.67 -30.29 13.72
N CYS A 332 12.81 -29.83 13.19
CA CYS A 332 13.27 -30.13 11.84
C CYS A 332 13.58 -31.63 11.68
#